data_fc7bca3678663f4be7ca7790aadbfea0
#
_entry.id   fc7bca3678663f4be7ca7790aadbfea0
#
_cell.length_a   1.000
_cell.length_b   1.000
_cell.length_c   1.000
_cell.angle_alpha   90.00
_cell.angle_beta   90.00
_cell.angle_gamma   90.00
#
_symmetry.space_group_name_H-M   'P 1'
#
loop_
_entity.id
_entity.type
_entity.pdbx_description
1 polymer ?
#
loop_
_entity_poly.entity_id
_entity_poly.type
_entity_poly.pdbx_seq_one_letter_code
_entity_poly.pdbx_strand_id
1 'polypeptide(L)'
;MKTSIWLAAICLAASLPTQAETFKPIELKDQELANLRGRYVMPGRIVSFGIVMTSTWQNANGEVIGATSAMQIQQSTIKPQFYVSMINEKGTGRPQSGSAGTGTVTGGGGLNSTEGVTQVVRAAGDYNTAHNNVDINVTKANEASAAQPQGQALAAGTTLVGANGAGSLSVTSSGTGVQLSIIASNNQGNTVQRLGQGGLMQNTTLLGASNRVSNLTSLNVVLRDAPTAGSMAPNLDQLKGLRNLGY
;
A
#
# COMPACT_ATOMS: atom_id res chain seq x y z
N MET A 1 59.09 -31.22 -49.95
CA MET A 1 57.69 -30.79 -50.05
C MET A 1 56.66 -31.78 -49.48
N LYS A 2 57.03 -32.67 -48.57
CA LYS A 2 56.09 -33.63 -47.91
C LYS A 2 55.66 -33.29 -46.48
N THR A 3 56.30 -32.32 -45.86
CA THR A 3 56.03 -31.87 -44.43
C THR A 3 54.93 -30.85 -44.35
N SER A 4 54.62 -30.07 -45.41
CA SER A 4 53.62 -29.01 -45.38
C SER A 4 52.15 -29.52 -45.41
N ILE A 5 51.95 -30.74 -45.98
CA ILE A 5 50.63 -31.35 -46.12
C ILE A 5 50.12 -31.87 -44.72
N TRP A 6 51.01 -32.38 -43.89
CA TRP A 6 50.67 -32.89 -42.60
C TRP A 6 50.27 -31.79 -41.59
N LEU A 7 50.92 -30.62 -41.69
CA LEU A 7 50.53 -29.47 -40.89
C LEU A 7 49.15 -28.92 -41.26
N ALA A 8 48.78 -28.93 -42.54
CA ALA A 8 47.45 -28.52 -42.99
C ALA A 8 46.35 -29.50 -42.53
N ALA A 9 46.64 -30.80 -42.49
CA ALA A 9 45.69 -31.80 -41.99
C ALA A 9 45.42 -31.70 -40.47
N ILE A 10 46.43 -31.32 -39.66
CA ILE A 10 46.30 -31.14 -38.23
C ILE A 10 45.46 -29.88 -37.89
N CYS A 11 45.59 -28.79 -38.70
CA CYS A 11 44.76 -27.59 -38.50
C CYS A 11 43.29 -27.81 -38.88
N LEU A 12 42.95 -28.71 -39.84
CA LEU A 12 41.56 -29.02 -40.15
C LEU A 12 40.89 -29.90 -39.11
N ALA A 13 41.64 -30.74 -38.39
CA ALA A 13 41.09 -31.59 -37.32
C ALA A 13 40.78 -30.83 -36.01
N ALA A 14 41.29 -29.59 -35.86
CA ALA A 14 41.07 -28.78 -34.66
C ALA A 14 39.80 -27.91 -34.71
N SER A 15 39.07 -27.86 -35.81
CA SER A 15 37.77 -27.19 -35.95
C SER A 15 36.62 -28.12 -35.63
N LEU A 16 36.62 -28.69 -34.41
CA LEU A 16 35.39 -29.29 -33.88
C LEU A 16 34.39 -28.14 -33.63
N PRO A 17 33.15 -28.20 -34.17
CA PRO A 17 32.15 -27.24 -33.81
C PRO A 17 31.90 -27.39 -32.30
N THR A 18 32.32 -26.40 -31.55
CA THR A 18 31.80 -26.23 -30.17
C THR A 18 30.31 -26.06 -30.32
N GLN A 19 29.55 -27.09 -30.04
CA GLN A 19 28.11 -26.97 -29.81
C GLN A 19 27.96 -26.11 -28.53
N ALA A 20 27.96 -24.77 -28.71
CA ALA A 20 27.38 -23.89 -27.73
C ALA A 20 25.90 -24.29 -27.71
N GLU A 21 25.47 -24.95 -26.66
CA GLU A 21 24.05 -25.12 -26.41
C GLU A 21 23.44 -23.72 -26.48
N THR A 22 22.63 -23.50 -27.48
CA THR A 22 21.87 -22.27 -27.64
C THR A 22 21.00 -22.18 -26.41
N PHE A 23 21.38 -21.28 -25.49
CA PHE A 23 20.55 -20.92 -24.34
C PHE A 23 19.22 -20.43 -24.95
N LYS A 24 18.18 -21.27 -24.89
CA LYS A 24 16.82 -20.86 -25.25
C LYS A 24 16.29 -20.11 -24.05
N PRO A 25 16.10 -18.78 -24.14
CA PRO A 25 15.44 -18.06 -23.08
C PRO A 25 14.06 -18.70 -22.86
N ILE A 26 13.77 -19.06 -21.65
CA ILE A 26 12.42 -19.51 -21.27
C ILE A 26 11.54 -18.27 -21.33
N GLU A 27 10.69 -18.18 -22.36
CA GLU A 27 9.64 -17.15 -22.40
C GLU A 27 8.62 -17.47 -21.30
N LEU A 28 8.69 -16.68 -20.23
CA LEU A 28 7.67 -16.70 -19.18
C LEU A 28 6.40 -16.05 -19.74
N LYS A 29 5.28 -16.74 -19.63
CA LYS A 29 3.97 -16.18 -20.02
C LYS A 29 3.66 -14.97 -19.13
N ASP A 30 2.93 -13.99 -19.64
CA ASP A 30 2.54 -12.78 -18.91
C ASP A 30 1.89 -13.07 -17.55
N GLN A 31 1.20 -14.19 -17.46
CA GLN A 31 0.56 -14.66 -16.23
C GLN A 31 1.58 -15.17 -15.19
N GLU A 32 2.69 -15.77 -15.62
CA GLU A 32 3.79 -16.17 -14.74
C GLU A 32 4.63 -14.96 -14.31
N LEU A 33 4.85 -14.00 -15.21
CA LEU A 33 5.48 -12.72 -14.89
C LEU A 33 4.64 -11.88 -13.93
N ALA A 34 3.32 -11.90 -14.06
CA ALA A 34 2.41 -11.24 -13.10
C ALA A 34 2.47 -11.87 -11.71
N ASN A 35 2.71 -13.18 -11.63
CA ASN A 35 2.92 -13.89 -10.37
C ASN A 35 4.31 -13.61 -9.75
N LEU A 36 5.33 -13.34 -10.57
CA LEU A 36 6.68 -13.01 -10.13
C LEU A 36 6.88 -11.54 -9.74
N ARG A 37 6.05 -10.63 -10.26
CA ARG A 37 6.10 -9.20 -9.92
C ARG A 37 5.62 -8.93 -8.49
N GLY A 38 6.47 -9.17 -7.52
CA GLY A 38 6.27 -8.77 -6.13
C GLY A 38 5.10 -9.46 -5.39
N ARG A 39 4.42 -10.43 -6.02
CA ARG A 39 3.29 -11.17 -5.45
C ARG A 39 3.64 -12.57 -4.98
N TYR A 40 4.91 -12.88 -4.78
CA TYR A 40 5.24 -14.18 -4.20
C TYR A 40 4.95 -14.18 -2.69
N VAL A 41 3.68 -13.98 -2.38
CA VAL A 41 3.12 -14.40 -1.11
C VAL A 41 2.67 -15.83 -1.32
N MET A 42 3.36 -16.77 -0.72
CA MET A 42 2.92 -18.18 -0.76
C MET A 42 1.45 -18.24 -0.35
N PRO A 43 0.58 -18.91 -1.14
CA PRO A 43 -0.81 -19.09 -0.77
C PRO A 43 -0.91 -19.58 0.67
N GLY A 44 -1.74 -18.93 1.50
CA GLY A 44 -1.92 -19.27 2.90
C GLY A 44 -0.88 -18.72 3.89
N ARG A 45 0.09 -17.91 3.46
CA ARG A 45 1.07 -17.29 4.37
C ARG A 45 0.55 -16.01 5.03
N ILE A 46 -0.36 -15.27 4.40
CA ILE A 46 -1.04 -14.14 5.04
C ILE A 46 -2.21 -14.68 5.86
N VAL A 47 -2.18 -14.45 7.15
CA VAL A 47 -3.27 -14.78 8.10
C VAL A 47 -4.31 -13.68 8.08
N SER A 48 -3.87 -12.41 8.13
CA SER A 48 -4.74 -11.25 7.97
C SER A 48 -4.00 -10.04 7.40
N PHE A 49 -4.75 -9.18 6.75
CA PHE A 49 -4.33 -7.88 6.27
C PHE A 49 -5.32 -6.83 6.77
N GLY A 50 -4.84 -5.81 7.44
CA GLY A 50 -5.64 -4.70 7.93
C GLY A 50 -5.08 -3.38 7.44
N ILE A 51 -5.97 -2.43 7.18
CA ILE A 51 -5.61 -1.05 6.91
C ILE A 51 -6.51 -0.12 7.73
N VAL A 52 -5.90 0.88 8.33
CA VAL A 52 -6.57 1.97 9.04
C VAL A 52 -6.04 3.28 8.50
N MET A 53 -6.95 4.13 8.03
CA MET A 53 -6.65 5.46 7.51
C MET A 53 -7.40 6.49 8.32
N THR A 54 -6.70 7.48 8.88
CA THR A 54 -7.30 8.58 9.62
C THR A 54 -6.89 9.90 8.96
N SER A 55 -7.86 10.75 8.69
CA SER A 55 -7.64 12.11 8.19
C SER A 55 -8.39 13.10 9.06
N THR A 56 -7.69 14.13 9.55
CA THR A 56 -8.26 15.18 10.39
C THR A 56 -7.80 16.56 9.95
N TRP A 57 -8.68 17.54 10.09
CA TRP A 57 -8.40 18.96 9.91
C TRP A 57 -8.88 19.73 11.14
N GLN A 58 -7.99 20.45 11.77
CA GLN A 58 -8.29 21.37 12.84
C GLN A 58 -8.09 22.81 12.37
N ASN A 59 -9.09 23.65 12.57
CA ASN A 59 -9.01 25.10 12.28
C ASN A 59 -8.40 25.90 13.45
N ALA A 60 -8.22 27.19 13.24
CA ALA A 60 -7.70 28.11 14.26
C ALA A 60 -8.56 28.19 15.54
N ASN A 61 -9.86 27.88 15.47
CA ASN A 61 -10.77 27.85 16.61
C ASN A 61 -10.70 26.55 17.42
N GLY A 62 -9.88 25.59 16.99
CA GLY A 62 -9.75 24.28 17.61
C GLY A 62 -10.86 23.29 17.21
N GLU A 63 -11.74 23.65 16.28
CA GLU A 63 -12.74 22.71 15.77
C GLU A 63 -12.04 21.66 14.89
N VAL A 64 -12.41 20.38 15.08
CA VAL A 64 -11.84 19.26 14.32
C VAL A 64 -12.92 18.58 13.50
N ILE A 65 -12.61 18.35 12.23
CA ILE A 65 -13.38 17.48 11.35
C ILE A 65 -12.48 16.39 10.77
N GLY A 66 -12.98 15.17 10.69
CA GLY A 66 -12.21 14.06 10.15
C GLY A 66 -12.97 12.76 10.13
N ALA A 67 -12.27 11.71 9.72
CA ALA A 67 -12.75 10.34 9.81
C ALA A 67 -11.61 9.35 9.93
N THR A 68 -11.92 8.20 10.51
CA THR A 68 -11.12 6.98 10.42
C THR A 68 -11.85 5.99 9.53
N SER A 69 -11.17 5.46 8.52
CA SER A 69 -11.64 4.37 7.67
C SER A 69 -10.78 3.14 7.93
N ALA A 70 -11.41 2.01 8.24
CA ALA A 70 -10.72 0.76 8.55
C ALA A 70 -11.28 -0.38 7.72
N MET A 71 -10.39 -1.29 7.30
CA MET A 71 -10.75 -2.54 6.62
C MET A 71 -9.84 -3.65 7.13
N GLN A 72 -10.42 -4.85 7.29
CA GLN A 72 -9.66 -6.04 7.63
C GLN A 72 -10.05 -7.18 6.69
N ILE A 73 -9.04 -7.87 6.16
CA ILE A 73 -9.18 -9.06 5.32
C ILE A 73 -8.55 -10.22 6.07
N GLN A 74 -9.28 -11.30 6.22
CA GLN A 74 -8.85 -12.58 6.81
C GLN A 74 -9.15 -13.69 5.82
N GLN A 75 -8.65 -14.90 6.08
CA GLN A 75 -8.95 -16.06 5.24
C GLN A 75 -10.47 -16.35 5.12
N SER A 76 -11.23 -16.02 6.16
CA SER A 76 -12.70 -16.15 6.19
C SER A 76 -13.44 -14.97 5.54
N THR A 77 -12.75 -13.92 5.13
CA THR A 77 -13.38 -12.72 4.55
C THR A 77 -13.82 -12.99 3.12
N ILE A 78 -15.11 -13.13 2.90
CA ILE A 78 -15.69 -13.36 1.56
C ILE A 78 -15.73 -12.05 0.76
N LYS A 79 -16.07 -10.94 1.41
CA LYS A 79 -16.20 -9.62 0.80
C LYS A 79 -15.57 -8.56 1.70
N PRO A 80 -14.40 -8.01 1.34
CA PRO A 80 -13.79 -6.91 2.08
C PRO A 80 -14.69 -5.69 2.10
N GLN A 81 -14.80 -5.03 3.26
CA GLN A 81 -15.62 -3.85 3.45
C GLN A 81 -14.88 -2.83 4.30
N PHE A 82 -15.04 -1.55 3.96
CA PHE A 82 -14.59 -0.45 4.79
C PHE A 82 -15.64 -0.11 5.84
N TYR A 83 -15.15 0.24 7.03
CA TYR A 83 -15.93 0.78 8.15
C TYR A 83 -15.42 2.18 8.44
N VAL A 84 -16.31 3.11 8.67
CA VAL A 84 -15.98 4.53 8.84
C VAL A 84 -16.52 5.04 10.16
N SER A 85 -15.64 5.67 10.95
CA SER A 85 -15.97 6.42 12.14
C SER A 85 -15.71 7.90 11.87
N MET A 86 -16.75 8.73 11.99
CA MET A 86 -16.65 10.18 11.81
C MET A 86 -16.07 10.84 13.05
N ILE A 87 -15.23 11.85 12.86
CA ILE A 87 -14.62 12.69 13.88
C ILE A 87 -15.19 14.10 13.74
N ASN A 88 -15.83 14.60 14.77
CA ASN A 88 -16.42 15.93 14.80
C ASN A 88 -16.29 16.50 16.21
N GLU A 89 -15.33 17.39 16.41
CA GLU A 89 -15.05 17.99 17.71
C GLU A 89 -15.29 19.49 17.65
N LYS A 90 -15.96 20.01 18.67
CA LYS A 90 -16.18 21.44 18.85
C LYS A 90 -14.90 22.08 19.35
N GLY A 91 -14.58 23.27 18.85
CA GLY A 91 -13.49 24.07 19.37
C GLY A 91 -13.74 24.52 20.82
N THR A 92 -12.67 24.64 21.56
CA THR A 92 -12.67 25.17 22.94
C THR A 92 -12.33 26.66 23.01
N GLY A 93 -11.93 27.25 21.89
CA GLY A 93 -11.52 28.64 21.74
C GLY A 93 -12.72 29.60 21.57
N ARG A 94 -12.48 30.90 21.81
CA ARG A 94 -13.42 31.91 21.37
C ARG A 94 -13.50 31.90 19.83
N PRO A 95 -14.71 31.94 19.23
CA PRO A 95 -14.83 32.03 17.81
C PRO A 95 -14.01 33.21 17.29
N GLN A 96 -12.92 32.94 16.64
CA GLN A 96 -12.14 33.94 15.93
C GLN A 96 -12.59 33.90 14.47
N SER A 97 -13.06 35.02 13.96
CA SER A 97 -13.34 35.11 12.52
C SER A 97 -12.03 34.88 11.78
N GLY A 98 -11.81 33.63 11.35
CA GLY A 98 -10.64 33.29 10.57
C GLY A 98 -10.67 34.08 9.27
N SER A 99 -9.60 34.78 8.93
CA SER A 99 -9.42 35.38 7.62
C SER A 99 -9.52 34.29 6.56
N ALA A 100 -10.11 34.59 5.42
CA ALA A 100 -10.09 33.66 4.29
C ALA A 100 -8.64 33.34 3.90
N GLY A 101 -8.37 32.09 3.54
CA GLY A 101 -7.06 31.71 3.00
C GLY A 101 -6.82 32.42 1.67
N THR A 102 -5.73 33.17 1.60
CA THR A 102 -5.30 33.93 0.41
C THR A 102 -4.07 33.36 -0.27
N GLY A 103 -3.51 32.30 0.31
CA GLY A 103 -2.33 31.63 -0.23
C GLY A 103 -2.59 31.00 -1.60
N THR A 104 -1.55 30.92 -2.40
CA THR A 104 -1.58 30.27 -3.72
C THR A 104 -0.52 29.17 -3.75
N VAL A 105 -0.94 27.98 -4.13
CA VAL A 105 -0.05 26.83 -4.32
C VAL A 105 -0.13 26.40 -5.77
N THR A 106 1.02 26.28 -6.44
CA THR A 106 1.12 25.86 -7.84
C THR A 106 1.77 24.48 -7.95
N GLY A 107 1.49 23.76 -9.05
CA GLY A 107 2.05 22.44 -9.33
C GLY A 107 1.20 21.28 -8.79
N GLY A 108 1.72 20.07 -8.90
CA GLY A 108 1.04 18.85 -8.42
C GLY A 108 0.17 18.15 -9.45
N GLY A 109 0.20 18.52 -10.73
CA GLY A 109 -0.60 17.88 -11.78
C GLY A 109 -0.34 16.38 -11.97
N GLY A 110 0.86 15.89 -11.62
CA GLY A 110 1.22 14.47 -11.70
C GLY A 110 0.85 13.62 -10.50
N LEU A 111 0.32 14.19 -9.42
CA LEU A 111 0.04 13.45 -8.17
C LEU A 111 -1.03 12.36 -8.31
N ASN A 112 -1.93 12.50 -9.28
CA ASN A 112 -3.02 11.53 -9.49
C ASN A 112 -2.60 10.28 -10.26
N SER A 113 -1.43 10.31 -10.89
CA SER A 113 -0.89 9.22 -11.72
C SER A 113 0.30 8.48 -11.06
N THR A 114 0.58 8.76 -9.79
CA THR A 114 1.67 8.10 -9.07
C THR A 114 1.27 6.71 -8.59
N GLU A 115 2.22 5.77 -8.66
CA GLU A 115 2.09 4.43 -8.11
C GLU A 115 2.86 4.30 -6.78
N GLY A 116 2.39 3.40 -5.91
CA GLY A 116 3.01 3.16 -4.61
C GLY A 116 2.52 4.11 -3.52
N VAL A 117 3.44 4.71 -2.75
CA VAL A 117 3.11 5.65 -1.67
C VAL A 117 3.54 7.06 -2.06
N THR A 118 2.59 7.97 -2.10
CA THR A 118 2.84 9.39 -2.38
C THR A 118 2.36 10.24 -1.22
N GLN A 119 3.26 11.03 -0.64
CA GLN A 119 2.97 11.96 0.45
C GLN A 119 3.41 13.36 0.06
N VAL A 120 2.47 14.32 0.06
CA VAL A 120 2.72 15.70 -0.33
C VAL A 120 2.06 16.64 0.65
N VAL A 121 2.81 17.64 1.11
CA VAL A 121 2.32 18.79 1.85
C VAL A 121 2.77 20.04 1.14
N ARG A 122 1.82 20.94 0.86
CA ARG A 122 2.07 22.25 0.28
C ARG A 122 1.38 23.30 1.13
N ALA A 123 2.10 24.29 1.58
CA ALA A 123 1.58 25.34 2.44
C ALA A 123 1.96 26.73 1.90
N ALA A 124 0.97 27.60 1.86
CA ALA A 124 1.10 29.01 1.53
C ALA A 124 0.32 29.82 2.57
N GLY A 125 0.89 29.99 3.74
CA GLY A 125 0.30 30.68 4.90
C GLY A 125 1.03 30.29 6.18
N ASP A 126 0.81 31.04 7.23
CA ASP A 126 1.61 30.98 8.45
C ASP A 126 1.01 30.06 9.51
N TYR A 127 1.85 29.59 10.43
CA TYR A 127 1.47 28.83 11.61
C TYR A 127 0.69 27.53 11.32
N ASN A 128 0.86 26.99 10.11
CA ASN A 128 0.26 25.73 9.75
C ASN A 128 1.12 24.54 10.19
N THR A 129 0.47 23.45 10.56
CA THR A 129 1.11 22.16 10.79
C THR A 129 0.43 21.09 9.95
N ALA A 130 1.18 20.36 9.16
CA ALA A 130 0.64 19.22 8.42
C ALA A 130 1.55 18.00 8.58
N HIS A 131 0.93 16.85 8.80
CA HIS A 131 1.61 15.59 9.04
C HIS A 131 0.98 14.49 8.20
N ASN A 132 1.80 13.89 7.33
CA ASN A 132 1.45 12.69 6.58
C ASN A 132 2.33 11.54 7.07
N ASN A 133 1.73 10.43 7.50
CA ASN A 133 2.47 9.27 7.98
C ASN A 133 1.90 7.97 7.44
N VAL A 134 2.79 7.03 7.15
CA VAL A 134 2.45 5.64 6.77
C VAL A 134 3.27 4.69 7.61
N ASP A 135 2.58 3.89 8.41
CA ASP A 135 3.17 2.82 9.21
C ASP A 135 2.85 1.47 8.59
N ILE A 136 3.87 0.63 8.43
CA ILE A 136 3.71 -0.73 7.92
C ILE A 136 4.19 -1.68 9.00
N ASN A 137 3.25 -2.40 9.60
CA ASN A 137 3.50 -3.36 10.67
C ASN A 137 3.37 -4.78 10.11
N VAL A 138 4.44 -5.55 10.18
CA VAL A 138 4.45 -6.96 9.80
C VAL A 138 4.72 -7.78 11.04
N THR A 139 3.77 -8.62 11.42
CA THR A 139 3.88 -9.51 12.56
C THR A 139 3.75 -10.97 12.13
N LYS A 140 4.23 -11.90 12.97
CA LYS A 140 4.07 -13.33 12.77
C LYS A 140 3.10 -13.86 13.81
N ALA A 141 2.06 -14.54 13.37
CA ALA A 141 1.11 -15.22 14.22
C ALA A 141 0.36 -16.30 13.43
N ASN A 142 -0.16 -17.31 14.11
CA ASN A 142 -0.94 -18.37 13.47
C ASN A 142 -2.43 -18.03 13.36
N GLU A 143 -2.87 -17.02 14.08
CA GLU A 143 -4.26 -16.56 14.10
C GLU A 143 -4.34 -15.06 13.84
N ALA A 144 -5.43 -14.64 13.20
CA ALA A 144 -5.73 -13.24 13.00
C ALA A 144 -6.15 -12.59 14.33
N SER A 145 -5.83 -11.30 14.50
CA SER A 145 -6.39 -10.53 15.61
C SER A 145 -7.92 -10.53 15.54
N ALA A 146 -8.56 -10.76 16.67
CA ALA A 146 -10.02 -10.74 16.80
C ALA A 146 -10.62 -9.31 16.73
N ALA A 147 -9.79 -8.27 16.71
CA ALA A 147 -10.27 -6.89 16.63
C ALA A 147 -11.00 -6.65 15.32
N GLN A 148 -12.30 -6.36 15.42
CA GLN A 148 -13.13 -5.98 14.28
C GLN A 148 -12.99 -4.47 14.01
N PRO A 149 -13.00 -4.04 12.73
CA PRO A 149 -13.08 -2.63 12.40
C PRO A 149 -14.32 -1.99 13.01
N GLN A 150 -14.14 -0.81 13.62
CA GLN A 150 -15.21 -0.05 14.25
C GLN A 150 -15.80 0.99 13.29
N GLY A 151 -17.08 1.31 13.45
CA GLY A 151 -17.74 2.35 12.69
C GLY A 151 -18.89 1.84 11.81
N GLN A 152 -19.40 2.73 10.98
CA GLN A 152 -20.46 2.42 10.01
C GLN A 152 -19.86 1.73 8.78
N ALA A 153 -20.48 0.65 8.34
CA ALA A 153 -20.09 -0.02 7.12
C ALA A 153 -20.32 0.90 5.89
N LEU A 154 -19.30 1.03 5.05
CA LEU A 154 -19.32 1.85 3.84
C LEU A 154 -19.45 0.94 2.61
N ALA A 155 -20.63 0.88 2.03
CA ALA A 155 -20.87 0.07 0.83
C ALA A 155 -20.09 0.64 -0.37
N ALA A 156 -19.72 -0.24 -1.31
CA ALA A 156 -19.05 0.18 -2.54
C ALA A 156 -19.92 1.17 -3.34
N GLY A 157 -19.32 2.23 -3.84
CA GLY A 157 -20.00 3.29 -4.57
C GLY A 157 -20.75 4.30 -3.70
N THR A 158 -20.68 4.18 -2.35
CA THR A 158 -21.34 5.13 -1.45
C THR A 158 -20.38 6.17 -0.89
N THR A 159 -20.94 7.28 -0.43
CA THR A 159 -20.22 8.38 0.21
C THR A 159 -20.90 8.76 1.52
N LEU A 160 -20.11 8.84 2.59
CA LEU A 160 -20.50 9.45 3.84
C LEU A 160 -19.98 10.89 3.88
N VAL A 161 -20.81 11.81 4.37
CA VAL A 161 -20.47 13.23 4.46
C VAL A 161 -20.63 13.76 5.88
N GLY A 162 -19.84 14.75 6.24
CA GLY A 162 -19.91 15.48 7.49
C GLY A 162 -19.48 16.93 7.30
N ALA A 163 -19.93 17.83 8.18
CA ALA A 163 -19.52 19.23 8.17
C ALA A 163 -19.56 19.83 9.56
N ASN A 164 -18.65 20.79 9.80
CA ASN A 164 -18.67 21.69 10.97
C ASN A 164 -17.96 23.00 10.61
N GLY A 165 -17.63 23.83 11.60
CA GLY A 165 -16.93 25.10 11.36
C GLY A 165 -15.53 24.96 10.78
N ALA A 166 -14.86 23.81 10.93
CA ALA A 166 -13.57 23.57 10.32
C ALA A 166 -13.67 23.26 8.82
N GLY A 167 -14.79 22.70 8.35
CA GLY A 167 -14.93 22.36 6.94
C GLY A 167 -15.99 21.30 6.64
N SER A 168 -15.88 20.71 5.47
CA SER A 168 -16.68 19.59 5.01
C SER A 168 -15.78 18.37 4.75
N LEU A 169 -16.30 17.20 5.11
CA LEU A 169 -15.64 15.90 4.93
C LEU A 169 -16.50 15.02 4.02
N SER A 170 -15.85 14.30 3.15
CA SER A 170 -16.45 13.19 2.42
C SER A 170 -15.56 11.94 2.52
N VAL A 171 -16.18 10.79 2.75
CA VAL A 171 -15.53 9.47 2.70
C VAL A 171 -16.25 8.62 1.68
N THR A 172 -15.55 8.30 0.59
CA THR A 172 -16.12 7.60 -0.57
C THR A 172 -15.44 6.26 -0.75
N SER A 173 -16.21 5.20 -0.95
CA SER A 173 -15.72 3.88 -1.37
C SER A 173 -15.97 3.68 -2.86
N SER A 174 -14.92 3.39 -3.62
CA SER A 174 -15.01 3.10 -5.07
C SER A 174 -15.20 1.62 -5.38
N GLY A 175 -15.31 0.76 -4.37
CA GLY A 175 -15.30 -0.71 -4.55
C GLY A 175 -13.89 -1.31 -4.71
N THR A 176 -12.92 -0.54 -5.22
CA THR A 176 -11.50 -0.93 -5.31
C THR A 176 -10.62 -0.16 -4.34
N GLY A 177 -11.22 0.74 -3.54
CA GLY A 177 -10.49 1.57 -2.60
C GLY A 177 -11.39 2.52 -1.83
N VAL A 178 -10.76 3.40 -1.06
CA VAL A 178 -11.42 4.42 -0.26
C VAL A 178 -10.70 5.75 -0.38
N GLN A 179 -11.46 6.84 -0.36
CA GLN A 179 -10.95 8.19 -0.34
C GLN A 179 -11.59 8.99 0.80
N LEU A 180 -10.75 9.62 1.61
CA LEU A 180 -11.12 10.63 2.59
C LEU A 180 -10.74 11.99 2.02
N SER A 181 -11.68 12.92 1.97
CA SER A 181 -11.44 14.28 1.46
C SER A 181 -12.02 15.30 2.42
N ILE A 182 -11.20 16.24 2.86
CA ILE A 182 -11.61 17.36 3.69
C ILE A 182 -11.35 18.66 2.92
N ILE A 183 -12.38 19.50 2.82
CA ILE A 183 -12.31 20.85 2.29
C ILE A 183 -12.54 21.79 3.45
N ALA A 184 -11.51 22.54 3.82
CA ALA A 184 -11.59 23.47 4.95
C ALA A 184 -12.46 24.69 4.63
N SER A 185 -13.17 25.18 5.64
CA SER A 185 -13.97 26.39 5.52
C SER A 185 -13.11 27.61 5.15
N ASN A 186 -13.72 28.66 4.61
CA ASN A 186 -13.07 29.95 4.30
C ASN A 186 -11.79 29.80 3.44
N ASN A 187 -11.78 28.91 2.48
CA ASN A 187 -10.63 28.69 1.59
C ASN A 187 -9.31 28.42 2.33
N GLN A 188 -9.36 27.80 3.51
CA GLN A 188 -8.16 27.50 4.30
C GLN A 188 -7.29 26.41 3.67
N GLY A 189 -7.87 25.60 2.77
CA GLY A 189 -7.18 24.54 2.03
C GLY A 189 -7.98 23.25 1.96
N ASN A 190 -7.28 22.16 1.68
CA ASN A 190 -7.88 20.85 1.60
C ASN A 190 -6.85 19.74 1.92
N THR A 191 -7.35 18.58 2.27
CA THR A 191 -6.54 17.36 2.33
C THR A 191 -7.29 16.19 1.73
N VAL A 192 -6.56 15.33 1.01
CA VAL A 192 -7.07 14.10 0.41
C VAL A 192 -6.15 12.96 0.79
N GLN A 193 -6.75 11.91 1.31
CA GLN A 193 -6.09 10.64 1.53
C GLN A 193 -6.83 9.56 0.75
N ARG A 194 -6.14 8.87 -0.14
CA ARG A 194 -6.75 7.88 -1.04
C ARG A 194 -5.93 6.59 -1.05
N LEU A 195 -6.62 5.48 -0.89
CA LEU A 195 -6.13 4.15 -1.19
C LEU A 195 -6.88 3.61 -2.40
N GLY A 196 -6.18 3.10 -3.39
CA GLY A 196 -6.76 2.53 -4.61
C GLY A 196 -5.77 1.63 -5.34
N GLN A 197 -6.08 1.26 -6.58
CA GLN A 197 -5.25 0.36 -7.38
C GLN A 197 -3.82 0.88 -7.62
N GLY A 198 -3.62 2.19 -7.71
CA GLY A 198 -2.29 2.81 -7.87
C GLY A 198 -1.49 2.91 -6.58
N GLY A 199 -2.08 2.61 -5.42
CA GLY A 199 -1.42 2.70 -4.11
C GLY A 199 -2.08 3.68 -3.15
N LEU A 200 -1.27 4.29 -2.29
CA LEU A 200 -1.67 5.24 -1.26
C LEU A 200 -1.20 6.65 -1.60
N MET A 201 -2.12 7.60 -1.58
CA MET A 201 -1.82 9.02 -1.72
C MET A 201 -2.30 9.80 -0.50
N GLN A 202 -1.45 10.66 0.04
CA GLN A 202 -1.75 11.64 1.07
C GLN A 202 -1.31 13.02 0.56
N ASN A 203 -2.27 13.88 0.24
CA ASN A 203 -2.01 15.21 -0.32
C ASN A 203 -2.71 16.27 0.52
N THR A 204 -1.95 17.21 1.07
CA THR A 204 -2.44 18.33 1.86
C THR A 204 -2.02 19.64 1.22
N THR A 205 -2.97 20.54 1.07
CA THR A 205 -2.75 21.91 0.60
C THR A 205 -3.33 22.88 1.64
N LEU A 206 -2.49 23.77 2.14
CA LEU A 206 -2.81 24.78 3.15
C LEU A 206 -2.70 26.16 2.51
N LEU A 207 -3.79 26.91 2.48
CA LEU A 207 -3.89 28.24 1.84
C LEU A 207 -4.12 29.35 2.86
N GLY A 208 -4.52 29.01 4.05
CA GLY A 208 -4.76 29.91 5.17
C GLY A 208 -3.73 29.75 6.27
N ALA A 209 -4.09 30.14 7.48
CA ALA A 209 -3.19 30.17 8.63
C ALA A 209 -3.75 29.39 9.83
N SER A 210 -2.83 28.93 10.70
CA SER A 210 -3.15 28.27 11.97
C SER A 210 -3.99 27.00 11.83
N ASN A 211 -3.80 26.26 10.74
CA ASN A 211 -4.45 24.98 10.54
C ASN A 211 -3.53 23.83 10.98
N ARG A 212 -4.13 22.77 11.49
CA ARG A 212 -3.43 21.52 11.79
C ARG A 212 -4.08 20.37 11.02
N VAL A 213 -3.29 19.67 10.23
CA VAL A 213 -3.75 18.54 9.41
C VAL A 213 -2.95 17.29 9.76
N SER A 214 -3.64 16.17 9.88
CA SER A 214 -3.00 14.88 10.10
C SER A 214 -3.63 13.83 9.19
N ASN A 215 -2.80 13.18 8.39
CA ASN A 215 -3.16 12.02 7.58
C ASN A 215 -2.29 10.84 8.02
N LEU A 216 -2.91 9.86 8.60
CA LEU A 216 -2.24 8.66 9.13
C LEU A 216 -2.77 7.44 8.40
N THR A 217 -1.87 6.56 7.98
CA THR A 217 -2.23 5.23 7.47
C THR A 217 -1.42 4.18 8.21
N SER A 218 -2.08 3.15 8.69
CA SER A 218 -1.45 1.97 9.26
C SER A 218 -1.84 0.74 8.43
N LEU A 219 -0.83 0.04 7.92
CA LEU A 219 -0.94 -1.23 7.23
C LEU A 219 -0.47 -2.33 8.18
N ASN A 220 -1.35 -3.26 8.53
CA ASN A 220 -1.06 -4.34 9.45
C ASN A 220 -1.14 -5.68 8.70
N VAL A 221 -0.03 -6.37 8.61
CA VAL A 221 0.08 -7.66 7.93
C VAL A 221 0.45 -8.72 8.95
N VAL A 222 -0.38 -9.75 9.08
CA VAL A 222 -0.07 -10.90 9.91
C VAL A 222 0.31 -12.06 9.00
N LEU A 223 1.53 -12.52 9.13
CA LEU A 223 2.07 -13.66 8.40
C LEU A 223 2.03 -14.89 9.30
N ARG A 224 1.71 -16.04 8.72
CA ARG A 224 1.84 -17.32 9.40
C ARG A 224 3.31 -17.61 9.68
N ASP A 225 3.61 -18.12 10.87
CA ASP A 225 4.92 -18.68 11.13
C ASP A 225 5.19 -19.80 10.13
N ALA A 226 6.32 -19.73 9.42
CA ALA A 226 6.75 -20.84 8.61
C ALA A 226 6.95 -22.03 9.54
N PRO A 227 6.40 -23.22 9.24
CA PRO A 227 6.79 -24.39 9.97
C PRO A 227 8.32 -24.47 9.93
N THR A 228 8.95 -24.59 11.08
CA THR A 228 10.39 -24.77 11.16
C THR A 228 10.77 -25.91 10.21
N ALA A 229 11.82 -25.71 9.41
CA ALA A 229 12.27 -26.69 8.41
C ALA A 229 12.47 -28.13 8.98
N GLY A 230 12.46 -28.28 10.31
CA GLY A 230 12.46 -29.57 11.00
C GLY A 230 11.15 -30.38 10.90
N SER A 231 10.00 -29.74 10.54
CA SER A 231 8.74 -30.49 10.33
C SER A 231 8.53 -30.91 8.86
N MET A 232 9.36 -30.38 7.95
CA MET A 232 9.51 -30.84 6.57
C MET A 232 10.82 -31.62 6.40
N ALA A 233 11.23 -32.40 7.42
CA ALA A 233 12.21 -33.43 7.15
C ALA A 233 11.57 -34.32 6.05
N PRO A 234 12.05 -34.25 4.78
CA PRO A 234 11.63 -35.25 3.81
C PRO A 234 11.89 -36.58 4.53
N ASN A 235 10.96 -37.48 4.44
CA ASN A 235 11.03 -38.79 5.11
C ASN A 235 12.23 -39.51 4.51
N LEU A 236 13.44 -39.14 4.94
CA LEU A 236 14.71 -39.75 4.54
C LEU A 236 14.71 -41.26 4.84
N ASP A 237 13.83 -41.71 5.78
CA ASP A 237 13.61 -43.09 6.05
C ASP A 237 12.86 -43.83 4.92
N GLN A 238 11.99 -43.12 4.16
CA GLN A 238 11.40 -43.67 2.93
C GLN A 238 12.42 -43.81 1.80
N LEU A 239 13.39 -42.90 1.69
CA LEU A 239 14.50 -43.03 0.75
C LEU A 239 15.51 -44.09 1.11
N LYS A 240 15.67 -44.42 2.41
CA LYS A 240 16.49 -45.55 2.87
C LYS A 240 15.87 -46.91 2.49
N GLY A 241 14.53 -47.00 2.47
CA GLY A 241 13.82 -48.20 2.01
C GLY A 241 14.02 -48.51 0.52
N LEU A 242 14.15 -47.48 -0.33
CA LEU A 242 14.40 -47.64 -1.77
C LEU A 242 15.83 -48.07 -2.11
N ARG A 243 16.78 -47.86 -1.21
CA ARG A 243 18.19 -48.22 -1.42
C ARG A 243 18.48 -49.72 -1.15
N ASN A 244 17.56 -50.44 -0.52
CA ASN A 244 17.69 -51.88 -0.23
C ASN A 244 17.00 -52.80 -1.25
N LEU A 245 16.47 -52.26 -2.36
CA LEU A 245 15.85 -53.06 -3.44
C LEU A 245 16.70 -53.09 -4.74
N GLY A 246 17.98 -52.75 -4.64
CA GLY A 246 18.90 -52.82 -5.75
C GLY A 246 19.78 -54.07 -5.64
N TYR A 247 19.42 -55.09 -6.39
CA TYR A 247 20.34 -56.13 -6.86
C TYR A 247 21.05 -55.64 -8.09
#